data_34cf1de0941610bbc7a1f32fdebb98d9
#
_entry.id   34cf1de0941610bbc7a1f32fdebb98d9
#
_cell.length_a   1.000
_cell.length_b   1.000
_cell.length_c   1.000
_cell.angle_alpha   90.00
_cell.angle_beta   90.00
_cell.angle_gamma   90.00
#
_symmetry.space_group_name_H-M   'P 1'
#
loop_
_entity.id
_entity.type
_entity.pdbx_description
1 polymer ?
#
loop_
_entity_poly.entity_id
_entity_poly.type
_entity_poly.pdbx_seq_one_letter_code
_entity_poly.pdbx_strand_id
1 'polypeptide(L)'
;MERVCFLARVRPDRLDEYRARHKDVWPGMLAALRAAGWGNYSIFLADDGLLVGYLETDDYEAALAAMAATDVNKRWQAEMAEFFVAGGSPDESFLRIAEIFHLD
;
A
#
# COMPACT_ATOMS: atom_id res chain seq x y z
N MET A 1 -7.96 12.05 13.12
CA MET A 1 -7.38 10.88 12.40
C MET A 1 -8.01 10.77 11.03
N GLU A 2 -7.21 10.58 10.00
CA GLU A 2 -7.71 10.39 8.64
C GLU A 2 -7.95 8.91 8.36
N ARG A 3 -9.06 8.59 7.71
CA ARG A 3 -9.29 7.29 7.09
C ARG A 3 -8.99 7.44 5.62
N VAL A 4 -8.07 6.62 5.12
CA VAL A 4 -7.55 6.74 3.76
C VAL A 4 -7.83 5.46 2.98
N CYS A 5 -8.41 5.60 1.80
CA CYS A 5 -8.60 4.49 0.87
C CYS A 5 -7.91 4.84 -0.45
N PHE A 6 -7.15 3.91 -0.99
CA PHE A 6 -6.48 4.11 -2.27
C PHE A 6 -6.65 2.91 -3.19
N LEU A 7 -6.52 3.16 -4.48
CA LEU A 7 -6.65 2.16 -5.53
C LEU A 7 -5.35 2.04 -6.32
N ALA A 8 -5.07 0.85 -6.80
CA ALA A 8 -3.98 0.59 -7.73
C ALA A 8 -4.35 -0.63 -8.58
N ARG A 9 -3.50 -0.98 -9.55
CA ARG A 9 -3.72 -2.12 -10.43
C ARG A 9 -2.53 -3.06 -10.40
N VAL A 10 -2.78 -4.30 -10.00
CA VAL A 10 -1.81 -5.40 -10.06
C VAL A 10 -2.03 -6.14 -11.37
N ARG A 11 -0.96 -6.61 -12.00
CA ARG A 11 -1.05 -7.36 -13.25
C ARG A 11 -1.84 -8.64 -13.03
N PRO A 12 -2.92 -8.88 -13.80
CA PRO A 12 -3.80 -10.04 -13.58
C PRO A 12 -3.10 -11.38 -13.69
N ASP A 13 -1.99 -11.46 -14.44
CA ASP A 13 -1.20 -12.68 -14.60
C ASP A 13 -0.24 -12.95 -13.43
N ARG A 14 -0.17 -12.05 -12.45
CA ARG A 14 0.76 -12.14 -11.34
C ARG A 14 0.07 -12.10 -9.96
N LEU A 15 -1.24 -12.31 -9.89
CA LEU A 15 -2.00 -12.17 -8.64
C LEU A 15 -1.56 -13.16 -7.55
N ASP A 16 -1.33 -14.41 -7.91
CA ASP A 16 -0.95 -15.44 -6.93
C ASP A 16 0.41 -15.14 -6.31
N GLU A 17 1.36 -14.67 -7.10
CA GLU A 17 2.68 -14.28 -6.61
C GLU A 17 2.57 -13.05 -5.70
N TYR A 18 1.75 -12.08 -6.08
CA TYR A 18 1.53 -10.88 -5.26
C TYR A 18 0.92 -11.23 -3.90
N ARG A 19 -0.07 -12.12 -3.89
CA ARG A 19 -0.67 -12.63 -2.65
C ARG A 19 0.36 -13.34 -1.77
N ALA A 20 1.19 -14.18 -2.38
CA ALA A 20 2.21 -14.92 -1.66
C ALA A 20 3.23 -14.00 -0.98
N ARG A 21 3.64 -12.92 -1.65
CA ARG A 21 4.57 -11.93 -1.08
C ARG A 21 3.97 -11.25 0.14
N HIS A 22 2.65 -11.03 0.16
CA HIS A 22 1.97 -10.34 1.27
C HIS A 22 1.63 -11.27 2.44
N LYS A 23 1.82 -12.58 2.30
CA LYS A 23 1.73 -13.49 3.44
C LYS A 23 2.98 -13.45 4.31
N ASP A 24 4.06 -12.90 3.79
CA ASP A 24 5.37 -12.88 4.45
C ASP A 24 6.04 -11.51 4.25
N VAL A 25 5.35 -10.47 4.66
CA VAL A 25 5.89 -9.10 4.60
C VAL A 25 7.08 -9.01 5.57
N TRP A 26 8.15 -8.40 5.12
CA TRP A 26 9.38 -8.27 5.90
C TRP A 26 9.12 -7.61 7.26
N PRO A 27 9.68 -8.15 8.36
CA PRO A 27 9.52 -7.53 9.68
C PRO A 27 9.98 -6.07 9.73
N GLY A 28 11.04 -5.73 9.01
CA GLY A 28 11.51 -4.34 8.92
C GLY A 28 10.51 -3.42 8.22
N MET A 29 9.79 -3.94 7.23
CA MET A 29 8.74 -3.18 6.54
C MET A 29 7.56 -2.92 7.47
N LEU A 30 7.13 -3.93 8.23
CA LEU A 30 6.05 -3.78 9.21
C LEU A 30 6.42 -2.75 10.28
N ALA A 31 7.65 -2.80 10.79
CA ALA A 31 8.13 -1.85 11.78
C ALA A 31 8.17 -0.42 11.21
N ALA A 32 8.61 -0.26 9.97
CA ALA A 32 8.65 1.04 9.31
C ALA A 32 7.26 1.63 9.13
N LEU A 33 6.29 0.83 8.73
CA LEU A 33 4.90 1.27 8.58
C LEU A 33 4.35 1.80 9.91
N ARG A 34 4.55 1.06 11.00
CA ARG A 34 4.10 1.51 12.33
C ARG A 34 4.78 2.80 12.75
N ALA A 35 6.09 2.89 12.55
CA ALA A 35 6.86 4.08 12.93
C ALA A 35 6.45 5.30 12.09
N ALA A 36 6.04 5.10 10.85
CA ALA A 36 5.60 6.17 9.95
C ALA A 36 4.15 6.62 10.22
N GLY A 37 3.45 5.96 11.15
CA GLY A 37 2.09 6.35 11.51
C GLY A 37 1.00 5.64 10.73
N TRP A 38 1.32 4.56 10.01
CA TRP A 38 0.32 3.73 9.32
C TRP A 38 -0.33 2.79 10.34
N GLY A 39 -1.63 2.95 10.55
CA GLY A 39 -2.39 2.12 11.46
C GLY A 39 -3.59 1.49 10.79
N ASN A 40 -4.06 0.38 11.34
CA ASN A 40 -5.22 -0.34 10.84
C ASN A 40 -5.20 -0.51 9.31
N TYR A 41 -4.04 -0.89 8.80
CA TYR A 41 -3.77 -0.95 7.36
C TYR A 41 -4.15 -2.32 6.81
N SER A 42 -5.05 -2.33 5.84
CA SER A 42 -5.50 -3.53 5.14
C SER A 42 -5.40 -3.33 3.64
N ILE A 43 -5.05 -4.39 2.93
CA ILE A 43 -5.02 -4.41 1.47
C ILE A 43 -5.95 -5.51 0.99
N PHE A 44 -6.80 -5.17 0.02
CA PHE A 44 -7.73 -6.11 -0.62
C PHE A 44 -7.39 -6.21 -2.10
N LEU A 45 -7.48 -7.40 -2.65
CA LEU A 45 -7.13 -7.64 -4.06
C LEU A 45 -8.27 -8.38 -4.75
N ALA A 46 -8.85 -7.76 -5.78
CA ALA A 46 -9.88 -8.39 -6.59
C ALA A 46 -9.26 -9.30 -7.65
N ASP A 47 -10.05 -10.24 -8.15
CA ASP A 47 -9.57 -11.23 -9.12
C ASP A 47 -9.18 -10.63 -10.48
N ASP A 48 -9.64 -9.42 -10.77
CA ASP A 48 -9.24 -8.69 -11.99
C ASP A 48 -8.00 -7.83 -11.83
N GLY A 49 -7.39 -7.84 -10.62
CA GLY A 49 -6.18 -7.07 -10.33
C GLY A 49 -6.42 -5.72 -9.65
N LEU A 50 -7.67 -5.35 -9.38
CA LEU A 50 -7.93 -4.12 -8.63
C LEU A 50 -7.45 -4.29 -7.19
N LEU A 51 -6.55 -3.43 -6.77
CA LEU A 51 -6.04 -3.39 -5.39
C LEU A 51 -6.71 -2.25 -4.65
N VAL A 52 -7.22 -2.53 -3.46
CA VAL A 52 -7.82 -1.54 -2.58
C VAL A 52 -7.06 -1.55 -1.27
N GLY A 53 -6.50 -0.40 -0.89
CA GLY A 53 -5.81 -0.23 0.38
C GLY A 53 -6.61 0.67 1.31
N TYR A 54 -6.63 0.34 2.61
CA TYR A 54 -7.27 1.15 3.63
C TYR A 54 -6.33 1.30 4.81
N LEU A 55 -6.17 2.52 5.29
CA LEU A 55 -5.39 2.78 6.50
C LEU A 55 -5.97 3.93 7.30
N GLU A 56 -5.55 4.00 8.55
CA GLU A 56 -5.87 5.13 9.44
C GLU A 56 -4.56 5.77 9.87
N THR A 57 -4.49 7.08 9.83
CA THR A 57 -3.29 7.82 10.20
C THR A 57 -3.66 9.24 10.62
N ASP A 58 -2.82 9.87 11.41
CA ASP A 58 -3.06 11.25 11.82
C ASP A 58 -2.81 12.25 10.69
N ASP A 59 -1.85 11.96 9.83
CA ASP A 59 -1.48 12.83 8.70
C ASP A 59 -0.94 11.97 7.56
N TYR A 60 -1.76 11.76 6.54
CA TYR A 60 -1.41 10.87 5.44
C TYR A 60 -0.20 11.37 4.64
N GLU A 61 -0.12 12.68 4.39
CA GLU A 61 1.03 13.24 3.66
C GLU A 61 2.34 13.02 4.42
N ALA A 62 2.32 13.21 5.75
CA ALA A 62 3.47 12.95 6.59
C ALA A 62 3.81 11.47 6.63
N ALA A 63 2.79 10.60 6.69
CA ALA A 63 2.98 9.15 6.70
C ALA A 63 3.61 8.66 5.39
N LEU A 64 3.19 9.19 4.25
CA LEU A 64 3.80 8.88 2.95
C LEU A 64 5.25 9.34 2.89
N ALA A 65 5.52 10.56 3.34
CA ALA A 65 6.87 11.11 3.33
C ALA A 65 7.81 10.30 4.23
N ALA A 66 7.33 9.89 5.40
CA ALA A 66 8.12 9.08 6.34
C ALA A 66 8.49 7.72 5.72
N MET A 67 7.56 7.06 5.04
CA MET A 67 7.84 5.80 4.34
C MET A 67 8.80 5.99 3.19
N ALA A 68 8.62 7.04 2.38
CA ALA A 68 9.50 7.32 1.24
C ALA A 68 10.96 7.53 1.67
N ALA A 69 11.20 7.98 2.90
CA ALA A 69 12.53 8.21 3.44
C ALA A 69 13.24 6.94 3.90
N THR A 70 12.54 5.79 4.00
CA THR A 70 13.14 4.55 4.52
C THR A 70 13.75 3.70 3.40
N ASP A 71 14.90 3.10 3.68
CA ASP A 71 15.54 2.17 2.73
C ASP A 71 14.72 0.89 2.56
N VAL A 72 14.10 0.39 3.63
CA VAL A 72 13.31 -0.84 3.56
C VAL A 72 12.13 -0.67 2.61
N ASN A 73 11.45 0.49 2.62
CA ASN A 73 10.36 0.77 1.70
C ASN A 73 10.85 0.85 0.26
N LYS A 74 11.99 1.50 0.03
CA LYS A 74 12.57 1.58 -1.32
C LYS A 74 12.82 0.19 -1.89
N ARG A 75 13.38 -0.71 -1.09
CA ARG A 75 13.63 -2.10 -1.52
C ARG A 75 12.34 -2.87 -1.73
N TRP A 76 11.36 -2.71 -0.84
CA TRP A 76 10.06 -3.37 -0.98
C TRP A 76 9.34 -2.92 -2.24
N GLN A 77 9.30 -1.60 -2.49
CA GLN A 77 8.64 -1.06 -3.68
C GLN A 77 9.35 -1.51 -4.96
N ALA A 78 10.67 -1.60 -4.95
CA ALA A 78 11.44 -2.09 -6.10
C ALA A 78 11.09 -3.55 -6.41
N GLU A 79 10.93 -4.40 -5.41
CA GLU A 79 10.53 -5.80 -5.60
C GLU A 79 9.07 -5.93 -6.05
N MET A 80 8.20 -5.06 -5.54
CA MET A 80 6.79 -5.10 -5.90
C MET A 80 6.49 -4.51 -7.27
N ALA A 81 7.39 -3.68 -7.82
CA ALA A 81 7.16 -2.95 -9.07
C ALA A 81 6.77 -3.87 -10.24
N GLU A 82 7.35 -5.06 -10.31
CA GLU A 82 7.07 -6.00 -11.40
C GLU A 82 5.63 -6.52 -11.41
N PHE A 83 4.92 -6.41 -10.30
CA PHE A 83 3.54 -6.89 -10.17
C PHE A 83 2.51 -5.84 -10.60
N PHE A 84 2.92 -4.59 -10.75
CA PHE A 84 2.00 -3.49 -11.03
C PHE A 84 1.91 -3.17 -12.52
N VAL A 85 0.73 -2.75 -12.96
CA VAL A 85 0.48 -2.34 -14.34
C VAL A 85 1.21 -1.04 -14.65
N ALA A 86 1.15 -0.06 -13.73
CA ALA A 86 1.82 1.23 -13.88
C ALA A 86 3.34 1.06 -13.69
N GLY A 87 4.13 1.77 -14.46
CA GLY A 87 5.59 1.80 -14.26
C GLY A 87 5.99 2.63 -13.07
N GLY A 88 7.25 2.51 -12.64
CA GLY A 88 7.80 3.25 -11.52
C GLY A 88 7.52 2.61 -10.17
N SER A 89 7.65 3.38 -9.10
CA SER A 89 7.39 2.90 -7.75
C SER A 89 5.89 2.72 -7.53
N PRO A 90 5.42 1.53 -7.07
CA PRO A 90 4.00 1.27 -6.89
C PRO A 90 3.29 2.28 -5.99
N ASP A 91 3.92 2.71 -4.90
CA ASP A 91 3.32 3.65 -3.96
C ASP A 91 3.09 5.04 -4.56
N GLU A 92 3.78 5.39 -5.64
CA GLU A 92 3.55 6.64 -6.37
C GLU A 92 2.34 6.54 -7.31
N SER A 93 1.88 5.33 -7.61
CA SER A 93 0.73 5.11 -8.50
C SER A 93 -0.59 4.97 -7.75
N PHE A 94 -0.57 5.03 -6.41
CA PHE A 94 -1.77 4.89 -5.61
C PHE A 94 -2.69 6.09 -5.79
N LEU A 95 -3.95 5.81 -6.17
CA LEU A 95 -4.97 6.83 -6.34
C LEU A 95 -5.84 6.88 -5.09
N ARG A 96 -5.70 7.95 -4.31
CA ARG A 96 -6.55 8.15 -3.14
C ARG A 96 -7.96 8.52 -3.58
N ILE A 97 -8.95 7.84 -2.98
CA ILE A 97 -10.37 8.15 -3.22
C ILE A 97 -11.00 8.68 -1.93
N ALA A 98 -11.97 9.60 -2.11
CA ALA A 98 -12.57 10.29 -0.98
C ALA A 98 -13.62 9.42 -0.27
N GLU A 99 -13.64 9.49 1.06
CA GLU A 99 -14.72 8.92 1.85
C GLU A 99 -15.99 9.76 1.65
N ILE A 100 -17.09 9.11 1.31
CA ILE A 100 -18.36 9.81 1.11
C ILE A 100 -19.37 9.52 2.21
N PHE A 101 -19.13 8.51 3.05
CA PHE A 101 -20.02 8.13 4.13
C PHE A 101 -19.27 7.28 5.14
N HIS A 102 -19.61 7.46 6.41
CA HIS A 102 -19.10 6.61 7.49
C HIS A 102 -20.15 6.49 8.59
N LEU A 103 -20.34 5.28 9.09
CA LEU A 103 -21.20 4.99 10.25
C LEU A 103 -20.34 4.31 11.32
N ASP A 104 -20.33 4.87 12.52
CA ASP A 104 -19.67 4.24 13.66
C ASP A 104 -20.42 3.01 14.17
#